data_21b617cff5fb6864b7fe5dab776c7757
#
_entry.id   21b617cff5fb6864b7fe5dab776c7757
#
_cell.length_a   1.000
_cell.length_b   1.000
_cell.length_c   1.000
_cell.angle_alpha   90.00
_cell.angle_beta   90.00
_cell.angle_gamma   90.00
#
_symmetry.space_group_name_H-M   'P 1'
#
loop_
_entity.id
_entity.type
_entity.pdbx_description
1 polymer ?
#
loop_
_entity_poly.entity_id
_entity_poly.type
_entity_poly.pdbx_seq_one_letter_code
_entity_poly.pdbx_strand_id
1 'polypeptide(L)'
;MAKQAASLDFVSNGRFMLGVGIGWLKEEFEALGVPYEKRGARFDDYVAGMRKVWSEEVVEHESDFISWHGFKSYPLPIQNPFPVVMGGVKGKIFERTAQLGNGWFAPTGDPSELKTHLESLKIECDKIGRDVTEIEITCMWPGQGGRDFLEELTSGGVCRVGVPMMGAAEPTEHLQNIAEIAIA
;
A
#
# COMPACT_ATOMS: atom_id res chain seq x y z
N MET A 1 -6.88 0.81 14.30
CA MET A 1 -6.48 1.15 12.90
C MET A 1 -7.68 1.22 11.96
N ALA A 2 -8.52 0.18 11.78
CA ALA A 2 -9.64 0.20 10.82
C ALA A 2 -10.56 1.41 10.97
N LYS A 3 -11.02 1.72 12.18
CA LYS A 3 -11.88 2.88 12.46
C LYS A 3 -11.19 4.22 12.20
N GLN A 4 -9.90 4.34 12.51
CA GLN A 4 -9.13 5.56 12.24
C GLN A 4 -9.01 5.80 10.73
N ALA A 5 -8.72 4.74 9.95
CA ALA A 5 -8.65 4.80 8.50
C ALA A 5 -10.00 5.21 7.87
N ALA A 6 -11.11 4.61 8.31
CA ALA A 6 -12.45 5.01 7.86
C ALA A 6 -12.78 6.47 8.21
N SER A 7 -12.38 6.94 9.40
CA SER A 7 -12.59 8.34 9.78
C SER A 7 -11.77 9.30 8.93
N LEU A 8 -10.51 8.95 8.63
CA LEU A 8 -9.65 9.75 7.72
C LEU A 8 -10.21 9.79 6.31
N ASP A 9 -10.72 8.68 5.82
CA ASP A 9 -11.38 8.61 4.52
C ASP A 9 -12.62 9.51 4.47
N PHE A 10 -13.46 9.43 5.51
CA PHE A 10 -14.65 10.25 5.62
C PHE A 10 -14.32 11.75 5.66
N VAL A 11 -13.40 12.21 6.51
CA VAL A 11 -13.06 13.64 6.62
C VAL A 11 -12.27 14.16 5.42
N SER A 12 -11.54 13.27 4.71
CA SER A 12 -10.85 13.62 3.47
C SER A 12 -11.73 13.60 2.23
N ASN A 13 -13.00 13.20 2.39
CA ASN A 13 -13.93 13.00 1.27
C ASN A 13 -13.42 12.00 0.23
N GLY A 14 -13.02 10.79 0.70
CA GLY A 14 -12.61 9.68 -0.17
C GLY A 14 -11.22 9.85 -0.81
N ARG A 15 -10.30 10.59 -0.17
CA ARG A 15 -8.94 10.79 -0.68
C ARG A 15 -7.86 10.02 0.08
N PHE A 16 -8.25 9.29 1.13
CA PHE A 16 -7.31 8.56 1.96
C PHE A 16 -7.02 7.17 1.40
N MET A 17 -5.77 6.75 1.46
CA MET A 17 -5.31 5.39 1.16
C MET A 17 -4.47 4.87 2.32
N LEU A 18 -4.65 3.60 2.66
CA LEU A 18 -3.89 2.98 3.73
C LEU A 18 -2.71 2.17 3.18
N GLY A 19 -1.50 2.69 3.36
CA GLY A 19 -0.27 1.93 3.13
C GLY A 19 0.00 0.95 4.26
N VAL A 20 0.26 -0.31 3.92
CA VAL A 20 0.50 -1.38 4.90
C VAL A 20 1.74 -2.20 4.55
N GLY A 21 2.43 -2.68 5.59
CA GLY A 21 3.58 -3.56 5.48
C GLY A 21 3.63 -4.55 6.64
N ILE A 22 4.30 -5.68 6.42
CA ILE A 22 4.38 -6.77 7.41
C ILE A 22 5.29 -6.41 8.59
N GLY A 23 6.22 -5.48 8.40
CA GLY A 23 7.32 -5.21 9.33
C GLY A 23 8.49 -6.20 9.18
N TRP A 24 9.69 -5.76 9.51
CA TRP A 24 10.91 -6.55 9.35
C TRP A 24 11.81 -6.55 10.59
N LEU A 25 11.73 -5.52 11.43
CA LEU A 25 12.62 -5.33 12.58
C LEU A 25 12.05 -6.06 13.80
N LYS A 26 12.74 -7.14 14.21
CA LYS A 26 12.29 -8.01 15.30
C LYS A 26 12.21 -7.26 16.62
N GLU A 27 13.17 -6.39 16.89
CA GLU A 27 13.28 -5.57 18.11
C GLU A 27 12.07 -4.62 18.27
N GLU A 28 11.52 -4.13 17.17
CA GLU A 28 10.30 -3.31 17.19
C GLU A 28 9.08 -4.14 17.60
N PHE A 29 8.94 -5.37 17.08
CA PHE A 29 7.89 -6.28 17.51
C PHE A 29 7.99 -6.61 19.00
N GLU A 30 9.20 -6.86 19.51
CA GLU A 30 9.44 -7.13 20.91
C GLU A 30 9.06 -5.91 21.78
N ALA A 31 9.46 -4.71 21.38
CA ALA A 31 9.13 -3.46 22.08
C ALA A 31 7.61 -3.18 22.13
N LEU A 32 6.88 -3.58 21.08
CA LEU A 32 5.42 -3.44 20.99
C LEU A 32 4.66 -4.59 21.65
N GLY A 33 5.34 -5.61 22.15
CA GLY A 33 4.71 -6.79 22.75
C GLY A 33 3.96 -7.67 21.74
N VAL A 34 4.31 -7.59 20.44
CA VAL A 34 3.69 -8.35 19.37
C VAL A 34 4.62 -9.48 18.93
N PRO A 35 4.18 -10.75 18.87
CA PRO A 35 5.04 -11.85 18.42
C PRO A 35 5.52 -11.62 16.99
N TYR A 36 6.83 -11.79 16.76
CA TYR A 36 7.43 -11.68 15.41
C TYR A 36 7.04 -12.85 14.52
N GLU A 37 6.87 -14.03 15.11
CA GLU A 37 6.48 -15.25 14.44
C GLU A 37 5.07 -15.12 13.85
N LYS A 38 4.82 -15.82 12.75
CA LYS A 38 3.56 -15.79 12.00
C LYS A 38 3.09 -14.38 11.61
N ARG A 39 3.97 -13.36 11.61
CA ARG A 39 3.59 -11.97 11.26
C ARG A 39 2.93 -11.84 9.89
N GLY A 40 3.31 -12.69 8.91
CA GLY A 40 2.68 -12.72 7.59
C GLY A 40 1.22 -13.17 7.66
N ALA A 41 0.95 -14.30 8.34
CA ALA A 41 -0.42 -14.81 8.49
C ALA A 41 -1.29 -13.84 9.33
N ARG A 42 -0.70 -13.24 10.37
CA ARG A 42 -1.37 -12.20 11.16
C ARG A 42 -1.70 -10.97 10.33
N PHE A 43 -0.78 -10.55 9.46
CA PHE A 43 -1.01 -9.44 8.54
C PHE A 43 -2.18 -9.73 7.59
N ASP A 44 -2.19 -10.91 6.97
CA ASP A 44 -3.25 -11.33 6.05
C ASP A 44 -4.63 -11.29 6.75
N ASP A 45 -4.68 -11.82 7.96
CA ASP A 45 -5.89 -11.83 8.78
C ASP A 45 -6.33 -10.42 9.21
N TYR A 46 -5.38 -9.56 9.62
CA TYR A 46 -5.68 -8.18 9.98
C TYR A 46 -6.23 -7.37 8.81
N VAL A 47 -5.72 -7.57 7.60
CA VAL A 47 -6.26 -6.90 6.41
C VAL A 47 -7.67 -7.42 6.11
N ALA A 48 -7.89 -8.73 6.19
CA ALA A 48 -9.21 -9.33 6.01
C ALA A 48 -10.22 -8.81 7.04
N GLY A 49 -9.84 -8.77 8.31
CA GLY A 49 -10.68 -8.21 9.37
C GLY A 49 -10.99 -6.72 9.16
N MET A 50 -10.00 -5.91 8.78
CA MET A 50 -10.23 -4.49 8.47
C MET A 50 -11.21 -4.31 7.31
N ARG A 51 -11.11 -5.12 6.25
CA ARG A 51 -12.06 -5.06 5.13
C ARG A 51 -13.50 -5.31 5.57
N LYS A 52 -13.74 -6.26 6.47
CA LYS A 52 -15.06 -6.48 7.06
C LYS A 52 -15.56 -5.25 7.81
N VAL A 53 -14.69 -4.63 8.64
CA VAL A 53 -15.03 -3.39 9.37
C VAL A 53 -15.44 -2.26 8.44
N TRP A 54 -14.91 -2.22 7.22
CA TRP A 54 -15.21 -1.17 6.24
C TRP A 54 -16.42 -1.46 5.36
N SER A 55 -16.87 -2.70 5.27
CA SER A 55 -17.93 -3.09 4.32
C SER A 55 -19.18 -3.70 4.97
N GLU A 56 -19.07 -4.25 6.18
CA GLU A 56 -20.18 -4.95 6.82
C GLU A 56 -20.87 -4.06 7.87
N GLU A 57 -22.20 -4.14 7.93
CA GLU A 57 -22.98 -3.40 8.94
C GLU A 57 -22.77 -3.97 10.35
N VAL A 58 -22.72 -5.29 10.47
CA VAL A 58 -22.38 -6.02 11.69
C VAL A 58 -21.17 -6.85 11.42
N VAL A 59 -20.09 -6.56 12.13
CA VAL A 59 -18.78 -7.17 11.90
C VAL A 59 -18.59 -8.38 12.78
N GLU A 60 -18.36 -9.52 12.16
CA GLU A 60 -17.96 -10.77 12.82
C GLU A 60 -16.68 -11.31 12.16
N HIS A 61 -15.71 -11.69 12.99
CA HIS A 61 -14.46 -12.27 12.50
C HIS A 61 -13.90 -13.22 13.54
N GLU A 62 -13.61 -14.44 13.16
CA GLU A 62 -13.01 -15.46 14.02
C GLU A 62 -11.79 -16.06 13.31
N SER A 63 -10.64 -16.00 13.98
CA SER A 63 -9.37 -16.52 13.47
C SER A 63 -8.38 -16.78 14.62
N ASP A 64 -7.16 -17.24 14.28
CA ASP A 64 -6.07 -17.40 15.25
C ASP A 64 -5.58 -16.07 15.87
N PHE A 65 -5.88 -14.92 15.24
CA PHE A 65 -5.34 -13.61 15.63
C PHE A 65 -6.40 -12.59 16.03
N ILE A 66 -7.64 -12.76 15.58
CA ILE A 66 -8.75 -11.85 15.84
C ILE A 66 -9.98 -12.67 16.19
N SER A 67 -10.70 -12.24 17.24
CA SER A 67 -12.01 -12.78 17.59
C SER A 67 -12.97 -11.61 17.87
N TRP A 68 -13.92 -11.38 16.96
CA TRP A 68 -14.92 -10.31 17.03
C TRP A 68 -16.33 -10.87 16.88
N HIS A 69 -17.21 -10.48 17.79
CA HIS A 69 -18.58 -11.00 17.89
C HIS A 69 -19.59 -9.87 17.80
N GLY A 70 -20.00 -9.56 16.57
CA GLY A 70 -21.16 -8.71 16.32
C GLY A 70 -21.07 -7.26 16.81
N PHE A 71 -20.17 -6.44 16.25
CA PHE A 71 -20.15 -5.01 16.51
C PHE A 71 -20.41 -4.18 15.25
N LYS A 72 -20.80 -2.91 15.43
CA LYS A 72 -20.94 -1.92 14.35
C LYS A 72 -19.83 -0.87 14.46
N SER A 73 -19.26 -0.44 13.32
CA SER A 73 -18.23 0.59 13.26
C SER A 73 -18.64 1.73 12.35
N TYR A 74 -18.73 2.93 12.87
CA TYR A 74 -19.07 4.15 12.12
C TYR A 74 -18.04 5.25 12.38
N PRO A 75 -17.78 6.15 11.39
CA PRO A 75 -18.36 6.11 10.05
C PRO A 75 -17.83 4.92 9.25
N LEU A 76 -18.58 4.48 8.25
CA LEU A 76 -18.03 3.67 7.16
C LEU A 76 -17.18 4.57 6.26
N PRO A 77 -16.17 4.04 5.56
CA PRO A 77 -15.43 4.80 4.56
C PRO A 77 -16.33 5.21 3.40
N ILE A 78 -15.98 6.31 2.74
CA ILE A 78 -16.64 6.76 1.50
C ILE A 78 -16.26 5.86 0.34
N GLN A 79 -14.98 5.45 0.31
CA GLN A 79 -14.45 4.57 -0.74
C GLN A 79 -14.87 3.12 -0.52
N ASN A 80 -15.38 2.47 -1.58
CA ASN A 80 -15.74 1.06 -1.57
C ASN A 80 -15.35 0.40 -2.91
N PRO A 81 -14.36 -0.50 -2.96
CA PRO A 81 -13.55 -0.95 -1.82
C PRO A 81 -12.60 0.13 -1.28
N PHE A 82 -12.37 0.09 0.03
CA PHE A 82 -11.40 0.99 0.68
C PHE A 82 -9.97 0.66 0.20
N PRO A 83 -9.17 1.66 -0.28
CA PRO A 83 -7.88 1.40 -0.90
C PRO A 83 -6.81 1.00 0.12
N VAL A 84 -6.24 -0.17 -0.08
CA VAL A 84 -5.11 -0.71 0.70
C VAL A 84 -3.92 -0.88 -0.23
N VAL A 85 -2.81 -0.19 0.08
CA VAL A 85 -1.57 -0.22 -0.69
C VAL A 85 -0.54 -1.09 0.02
N MET A 86 -0.13 -2.18 -0.61
CA MET A 86 0.84 -3.14 -0.07
C MET A 86 2.27 -2.70 -0.33
N GLY A 87 3.12 -2.65 0.70
CA GLY A 87 4.51 -2.24 0.57
C GLY A 87 5.51 -3.40 0.66
N GLY A 88 6.54 -3.37 -0.19
CA GLY A 88 7.67 -4.30 -0.16
C GLY A 88 7.90 -5.06 -1.46
N VAL A 89 9.00 -5.85 -1.49
CA VAL A 89 9.46 -6.62 -2.68
C VAL A 89 9.88 -8.06 -2.34
N LYS A 90 9.72 -8.52 -1.10
CA LYS A 90 10.20 -9.82 -0.65
C LYS A 90 9.08 -10.73 -0.17
N GLY A 91 9.35 -12.04 -0.19
CA GLY A 91 8.43 -13.06 0.30
C GLY A 91 7.16 -13.14 -0.52
N LYS A 92 6.00 -13.18 0.13
CA LYS A 92 4.68 -13.34 -0.51
C LYS A 92 4.01 -12.00 -0.86
N ILE A 93 4.77 -10.93 -1.06
CA ILE A 93 4.16 -9.59 -1.24
C ILE A 93 3.30 -9.51 -2.50
N PHE A 94 3.74 -10.08 -3.61
CA PHE A 94 2.97 -10.05 -4.85
C PHE A 94 1.71 -10.92 -4.77
N GLU A 95 1.79 -12.11 -4.15
CA GLU A 95 0.62 -12.94 -3.83
C GLU A 95 -0.41 -12.15 -2.99
N ARG A 96 0.05 -11.48 -1.92
CA ARG A 96 -0.81 -10.64 -1.07
C ARG A 96 -1.39 -9.43 -1.79
N THR A 97 -0.59 -8.77 -2.61
CA THR A 97 -1.05 -7.63 -3.39
C THR A 97 -2.14 -8.06 -4.37
N ALA A 98 -1.95 -9.18 -5.07
CA ALA A 98 -2.95 -9.72 -5.96
C ALA A 98 -4.25 -10.08 -5.24
N GLN A 99 -4.18 -10.68 -4.05
CA GLN A 99 -5.35 -11.14 -3.30
C GLN A 99 -6.05 -10.02 -2.50
N LEU A 100 -5.29 -9.13 -1.87
CA LEU A 100 -5.78 -8.23 -0.83
C LEU A 100 -5.55 -6.74 -1.14
N GLY A 101 -4.64 -6.38 -2.05
CA GLY A 101 -4.25 -5.00 -2.32
C GLY A 101 -5.11 -4.33 -3.39
N ASN A 102 -5.26 -3.01 -3.27
CA ASN A 102 -5.73 -2.12 -4.34
C ASN A 102 -4.56 -1.38 -5.00
N GLY A 103 -3.41 -1.37 -4.34
CA GLY A 103 -2.18 -0.80 -4.85
C GLY A 103 -0.95 -1.52 -4.33
N TRP A 104 0.17 -1.29 -4.99
CA TRP A 104 1.48 -1.75 -4.58
C TRP A 104 2.46 -0.57 -4.52
N PHE A 105 3.20 -0.47 -3.42
CA PHE A 105 4.29 0.48 -3.26
C PHE A 105 5.63 -0.22 -3.45
N ALA A 106 6.31 0.13 -4.55
CA ALA A 106 7.67 -0.31 -4.85
C ALA A 106 8.68 0.60 -4.12
N PRO A 107 9.56 0.06 -3.27
CA PRO A 107 10.60 0.84 -2.60
C PRO A 107 11.80 1.14 -3.53
N THR A 108 11.59 1.11 -4.83
CA THR A 108 12.56 1.42 -5.88
C THR A 108 11.93 2.31 -6.93
N GLY A 109 12.75 3.10 -7.63
CA GLY A 109 12.39 3.85 -8.83
C GLY A 109 13.17 3.37 -10.06
N ASP A 110 13.99 2.33 -9.94
CA ASP A 110 14.71 1.76 -11.08
C ASP A 110 13.76 1.06 -12.05
N PRO A 111 13.65 1.49 -13.34
CA PRO A 111 12.70 0.92 -14.29
C PRO A 111 12.90 -0.57 -14.54
N SER A 112 14.14 -1.06 -14.49
CA SER A 112 14.46 -2.47 -14.74
C SER A 112 14.03 -3.36 -13.58
N GLU A 113 14.23 -2.91 -12.34
CA GLU A 113 13.72 -3.59 -11.15
C GLU A 113 12.20 -3.57 -11.11
N LEU A 114 11.59 -2.41 -11.41
CA LEU A 114 10.13 -2.26 -11.47
C LEU A 114 9.51 -3.23 -12.47
N LYS A 115 10.06 -3.33 -13.67
CA LYS A 115 9.59 -4.27 -14.68
C LYS A 115 9.59 -5.70 -14.17
N THR A 116 10.68 -6.16 -13.55
CA THR A 116 10.80 -7.51 -12.99
C THR A 116 9.76 -7.76 -11.89
N HIS A 117 9.51 -6.77 -11.04
CA HIS A 117 8.53 -6.87 -9.98
C HIS A 117 7.09 -6.86 -10.50
N LEU A 118 6.80 -6.04 -11.51
CA LEU A 118 5.49 -5.99 -12.17
C LEU A 118 5.17 -7.30 -12.90
N GLU A 119 6.15 -7.93 -13.53
CA GLU A 119 6.01 -9.27 -14.10
C GLU A 119 5.66 -10.29 -13.01
N SER A 120 6.32 -10.22 -11.84
CA SER A 120 6.01 -11.09 -10.70
C SER A 120 4.59 -10.84 -10.16
N LEU A 121 4.16 -9.59 -10.05
CA LEU A 121 2.81 -9.23 -9.64
C LEU A 121 1.77 -9.73 -10.64
N LYS A 122 2.03 -9.55 -11.94
CA LYS A 122 1.16 -10.05 -13.01
C LYS A 122 0.96 -11.56 -12.92
N ILE A 123 2.03 -12.32 -12.70
CA ILE A 123 1.94 -13.79 -12.54
C ILE A 123 0.99 -14.15 -11.38
N GLU A 124 1.06 -13.46 -10.25
CA GLU A 124 0.18 -13.73 -9.12
C GLU A 124 -1.27 -13.33 -9.40
N CYS A 125 -1.50 -12.23 -10.13
CA CYS A 125 -2.83 -11.83 -10.58
C CYS A 125 -3.43 -12.86 -11.56
N ASP A 126 -2.65 -13.32 -12.53
CA ASP A 126 -3.08 -14.32 -13.52
C ASP A 126 -3.54 -15.63 -12.85
N LYS A 127 -2.89 -16.05 -11.73
CA LYS A 127 -3.28 -17.26 -10.99
C LYS A 127 -4.71 -17.20 -10.41
N ILE A 128 -5.19 -16.01 -10.13
CA ILE A 128 -6.53 -15.80 -9.53
C ILE A 128 -7.51 -15.13 -10.49
N GLY A 129 -7.13 -14.94 -11.75
CA GLY A 129 -7.96 -14.33 -12.78
C GLY A 129 -8.22 -12.84 -12.58
N ARG A 130 -7.31 -12.13 -11.90
CA ARG A 130 -7.39 -10.69 -11.66
C ARG A 130 -6.60 -9.93 -12.73
N ASP A 131 -7.17 -8.84 -13.25
CA ASP A 131 -6.41 -7.92 -14.11
C ASP A 131 -5.41 -7.12 -13.27
N VAL A 132 -4.12 -7.18 -13.63
CA VAL A 132 -3.07 -6.44 -12.94
C VAL A 132 -3.24 -4.92 -13.03
N THR A 133 -3.94 -4.43 -14.05
CA THR A 133 -4.25 -3.00 -14.23
C THR A 133 -5.22 -2.43 -13.19
N GLU A 134 -5.90 -3.29 -12.43
CA GLU A 134 -6.71 -2.88 -11.27
C GLU A 134 -5.87 -2.47 -10.06
N ILE A 135 -4.55 -2.71 -10.10
CA ILE A 135 -3.63 -2.42 -8.99
C ILE A 135 -2.87 -1.14 -9.31
N GLU A 136 -3.08 -0.09 -8.51
CA GLU A 136 -2.33 1.15 -8.64
C GLU A 136 -0.87 0.97 -8.22
N ILE A 137 0.06 1.35 -9.09
CA ILE A 137 1.49 1.23 -8.82
C ILE A 137 2.05 2.57 -8.35
N THR A 138 2.61 2.57 -7.16
CA THR A 138 3.36 3.71 -6.61
C THR A 138 4.83 3.29 -6.47
N CYS A 139 5.77 4.11 -6.91
CA CYS A 139 7.20 3.84 -6.72
C CYS A 139 7.92 5.03 -6.06
N MET A 140 9.15 4.80 -5.61
CA MET A 140 10.04 5.88 -5.15
C MET A 140 10.69 6.54 -6.34
N TRP A 141 10.70 7.88 -6.36
CA TRP A 141 11.45 8.67 -7.34
C TRP A 141 12.42 9.62 -6.63
N PRO A 142 13.74 9.46 -6.84
CA PRO A 142 14.73 10.28 -6.15
C PRO A 142 14.88 11.72 -6.71
N GLY A 143 14.02 12.14 -7.67
CA GLY A 143 14.08 13.47 -8.28
C GLY A 143 15.13 13.59 -9.37
N GLN A 144 15.68 12.48 -9.87
CA GLN A 144 16.69 12.44 -10.94
C GLN A 144 16.07 11.99 -12.27
N GLY A 145 16.77 12.25 -13.37
CA GLY A 145 16.36 11.80 -14.71
C GLY A 145 15.32 12.68 -15.41
N GLY A 146 14.84 13.72 -14.75
CA GLY A 146 13.94 14.69 -15.36
C GLY A 146 12.58 14.11 -15.78
N ARG A 147 11.95 14.77 -16.76
CA ARG A 147 10.62 14.39 -17.27
C ARG A 147 10.65 13.08 -18.04
N ASP A 148 11.68 12.85 -18.85
CA ASP A 148 11.81 11.62 -19.64
C ASP A 148 11.75 10.38 -18.76
N PHE A 149 12.35 10.45 -17.56
CA PHE A 149 12.30 9.36 -16.59
C PHE A 149 10.89 9.15 -16.01
N LEU A 150 10.15 10.23 -15.74
CA LEU A 150 8.75 10.13 -15.31
C LEU A 150 7.85 9.53 -16.40
N GLU A 151 8.11 9.87 -17.66
CA GLU A 151 7.40 9.30 -18.80
C GLU A 151 7.71 7.81 -18.98
N GLU A 152 8.96 7.38 -18.74
CA GLU A 152 9.34 5.98 -18.72
C GLU A 152 8.60 5.22 -17.60
N LEU A 153 8.58 5.74 -16.38
CA LEU A 153 7.83 5.15 -15.26
C LEU A 153 6.34 5.04 -15.57
N THR A 154 5.75 6.10 -16.11
CA THR A 154 4.32 6.13 -16.46
C THR A 154 4.00 5.10 -17.55
N SER A 155 4.85 5.03 -18.58
CA SER A 155 4.72 4.02 -19.65
C SER A 155 4.86 2.60 -19.12
N GLY A 156 5.63 2.42 -18.05
CA GLY A 156 5.76 1.16 -17.31
C GLY A 156 4.59 0.83 -16.38
N GLY A 157 3.54 1.68 -16.32
CA GLY A 157 2.34 1.45 -15.51
C GLY A 157 2.36 2.09 -14.12
N VAL A 158 3.34 2.94 -13.81
CA VAL A 158 3.36 3.69 -12.54
C VAL A 158 2.34 4.81 -12.57
N CYS A 159 1.46 4.85 -11.56
CA CYS A 159 0.40 5.86 -11.42
C CYS A 159 0.81 7.01 -10.49
N ARG A 160 1.77 6.77 -9.60
CA ARG A 160 2.19 7.73 -8.57
C ARG A 160 3.65 7.55 -8.22
N VAL A 161 4.32 8.65 -7.92
CA VAL A 161 5.68 8.63 -7.39
C VAL A 161 5.73 9.23 -5.99
N GLY A 162 6.49 8.60 -5.11
CA GLY A 162 6.85 9.12 -3.80
C GLY A 162 8.24 9.74 -3.85
N VAL A 163 8.37 10.96 -3.39
CA VAL A 163 9.65 11.66 -3.37
C VAL A 163 10.24 11.62 -1.96
N PRO A 164 11.44 11.02 -1.77
CA PRO A 164 12.07 11.01 -0.46
C PRO A 164 12.59 12.40 -0.10
N MET A 165 12.19 12.87 1.08
CA MET A 165 12.67 14.14 1.64
C MET A 165 13.91 13.97 2.53
N MET A 166 14.33 12.72 2.79
CA MET A 166 15.50 12.43 3.63
C MET A 166 16.78 12.88 2.93
N GLY A 167 17.59 13.66 3.63
CA GLY A 167 18.86 14.19 3.12
C GLY A 167 18.74 15.47 2.29
N ALA A 168 17.54 16.01 2.08
CA ALA A 168 17.39 17.33 1.45
C ALA A 168 17.83 18.41 2.45
N ALA A 169 18.90 19.15 2.11
CA ALA A 169 19.40 20.23 2.95
C ALA A 169 18.38 21.39 3.03
N GLU A 170 17.72 21.67 1.91
CA GLU A 170 16.66 22.67 1.78
C GLU A 170 15.39 22.04 1.21
N PRO A 171 14.49 21.51 2.08
CA PRO A 171 13.30 20.79 1.63
C PRO A 171 12.38 21.58 0.70
N THR A 172 12.26 22.88 0.89
CA THR A 172 11.39 23.73 0.05
C THR A 172 11.92 23.86 -1.35
N GLU A 173 13.22 24.10 -1.50
CA GLU A 173 13.89 24.19 -2.82
C GLU A 173 13.81 22.82 -3.53
N HIS A 174 14.02 21.74 -2.80
CA HIS A 174 13.90 20.39 -3.36
C HIS A 174 12.50 20.12 -3.91
N LEU A 175 11.44 20.49 -3.16
CA LEU A 175 10.06 20.35 -3.64
C LEU A 175 9.74 21.25 -4.84
N GLN A 176 10.27 22.47 -4.89
CA GLN A 176 10.08 23.37 -6.03
C GLN A 176 10.71 22.78 -7.30
N ASN A 177 11.94 22.31 -7.22
CA ASN A 177 12.64 21.67 -8.34
C ASN A 177 11.88 20.44 -8.87
N ILE A 178 11.33 19.62 -7.97
CA ILE A 178 10.53 18.46 -8.34
C ILE A 178 9.22 18.88 -9.01
N ALA A 179 8.54 19.90 -8.46
CA ALA A 179 7.31 20.41 -9.03
C ALA A 179 7.52 20.95 -10.45
N GLU A 180 8.62 21.66 -10.70
CA GLU A 180 8.99 22.13 -12.05
C GLU A 180 9.16 21.00 -13.04
N ILE A 181 9.84 19.90 -12.64
CA ILE A 181 9.99 18.71 -13.48
C ILE A 181 8.64 18.03 -13.77
N ALA A 182 7.77 17.96 -12.77
CA ALA A 182 6.50 17.24 -12.88
C ALA A 182 5.43 18.01 -13.67
N ILE A 183 5.49 19.35 -13.69
CA ILE A 183 4.49 20.23 -14.31
C ILE A 183 4.90 20.67 -15.73
N ALA A 184 6.20 20.73 -16.01
CA ALA A 184 6.73 21.11 -17.33
C ALA A 184 6.39 20.08 -18.42
#